data_c78354a6dc9cd9e2c8a97d8bcc55c785
#
_entry.id   c78354a6dc9cd9e2c8a97d8bcc55c785
#
_cell.length_a   1.000
_cell.length_b   1.000
_cell.length_c   1.000
_cell.angle_alpha   90.00
_cell.angle_beta   90.00
_cell.angle_gamma   90.00
#
_symmetry.space_group_name_H-M   'P 1'
#
loop_
_entity.id
_entity.type
_entity.pdbx_description
1 polymer ?
#
loop_
_entity_poly.entity_id
_entity_poly.type
_entity_poly.pdbx_seq_one_letter_code
_entity_poly.pdbx_strand_id
1 'polypeptide(L)'
;MNNIFVYIENEGGKAAEVCLELMTKGRELATTLGVKLEAVVLGENLAGIEHELAKYGADTVWIADDKVFAPFRTLPHTAVMCGLIEQEKPQIVLFGATCNGRDFAPRVSSALYSGLTADCTQLVIGDHKDAKSGREYKDLLYQIRPAFGGNIIATIVNPDNRPQMATVREGVMRREYAAKPGAGEVKKIQWQKFVKDADLAVKIIDREIAESKIDIKGAGVIVAGGYGMGSKENFDLVFELADVLGAEVGASRAAVDAGFADHARQVGQTGVMVRPKLYIACGISGQIQHTAGMDGSAMVISINTDPEAPINKIADYAITGDVNEVIPKMIKYYKQNSK
;
A
#
# COMPACT_ATOMS: atom_id res chain seq x y z
N MET A 1 27.01 -5.60 -9.32
CA MET A 1 25.73 -5.67 -8.60
C MET A 1 24.64 -5.80 -9.63
N ASN A 2 23.61 -6.56 -9.32
CA ASN A 2 22.51 -6.80 -10.24
C ASN A 2 21.36 -5.82 -9.96
N ASN A 3 20.47 -5.67 -10.93
CA ASN A 3 19.42 -4.67 -10.91
C ASN A 3 18.32 -4.90 -9.84
N ILE A 4 17.42 -3.95 -9.68
CA ILE A 4 16.23 -4.04 -8.84
C ILE A 4 15.03 -4.30 -9.73
N PHE A 5 14.23 -5.31 -9.40
CA PHE A 5 12.95 -5.58 -10.04
C PHE A 5 11.79 -5.06 -9.19
N VAL A 6 10.83 -4.46 -9.83
CA VAL A 6 9.50 -4.17 -9.27
C VAL A 6 8.46 -4.91 -10.12
N TYR A 7 7.73 -5.83 -9.49
CA TYR A 7 6.58 -6.45 -10.15
C TYR A 7 5.42 -5.46 -10.19
N ILE A 8 4.87 -5.27 -11.40
CA ILE A 8 3.77 -4.32 -11.64
C ILE A 8 2.47 -5.11 -11.78
N GLU A 9 1.68 -5.10 -10.71
CA GLU A 9 0.29 -5.54 -10.77
C GLU A 9 -0.50 -4.56 -11.63
N ASN A 10 -1.32 -5.08 -12.53
CA ASN A 10 -2.11 -4.25 -13.43
C ASN A 10 -3.48 -4.87 -13.69
N GLU A 11 -4.42 -4.00 -14.06
CA GLU A 11 -5.72 -4.40 -14.54
C GLU A 11 -6.05 -3.59 -15.81
N GLY A 12 -6.29 -4.29 -16.92
CA GLY A 12 -6.55 -3.66 -18.21
C GLY A 12 -5.43 -2.71 -18.67
N GLY A 13 -4.17 -3.04 -18.39
CA GLY A 13 -3.01 -2.21 -18.73
C GLY A 13 -2.76 -1.02 -17.82
N LYS A 14 -3.55 -0.84 -16.75
CA LYS A 14 -3.34 0.21 -15.75
C LYS A 14 -2.61 -0.35 -14.53
N ALA A 15 -1.46 0.22 -14.19
CA ALA A 15 -0.68 -0.18 -13.02
C ALA A 15 -1.42 0.14 -11.72
N ALA A 16 -1.34 -0.78 -10.73
CA ALA A 16 -1.84 -0.54 -9.39
C ALA A 16 -1.02 0.57 -8.70
N GLU A 17 -1.67 1.40 -7.90
CA GLU A 17 -1.02 2.56 -7.25
C GLU A 17 0.18 2.20 -6.40
N VAL A 18 0.09 1.12 -5.61
CA VAL A 18 1.21 0.62 -4.81
C VAL A 18 2.44 0.30 -5.66
N CYS A 19 2.25 -0.15 -6.90
CA CYS A 19 3.37 -0.42 -7.82
C CYS A 19 4.07 0.88 -8.25
N LEU A 20 3.32 1.97 -8.42
CA LEU A 20 3.90 3.29 -8.72
C LEU A 20 4.64 3.89 -7.51
N GLU A 21 4.12 3.66 -6.30
CA GLU A 21 4.85 3.95 -5.05
C GLU A 21 6.16 3.17 -4.99
N LEU A 22 6.11 1.86 -5.33
CA LEU A 22 7.29 0.99 -5.37
C LEU A 22 8.29 1.36 -6.46
N MET A 23 7.84 1.86 -7.60
CA MET A 23 8.74 2.40 -8.62
C MET A 23 9.50 3.62 -8.09
N THR A 24 8.82 4.53 -7.38
CA THR A 24 9.46 5.68 -6.72
C THR A 24 10.53 5.22 -5.71
N LYS A 25 10.19 4.31 -4.81
CA LYS A 25 11.13 3.76 -3.83
C LYS A 25 12.24 2.94 -4.49
N GLY A 26 11.91 2.14 -5.49
CA GLY A 26 12.86 1.37 -6.28
C GLY A 26 13.91 2.25 -6.96
N ARG A 27 13.50 3.43 -7.48
CA ARG A 27 14.43 4.40 -8.06
C ARG A 27 15.41 4.97 -7.03
N GLU A 28 14.94 5.28 -5.83
CA GLU A 28 15.78 5.71 -4.71
C GLU A 28 16.83 4.63 -4.35
N LEU A 29 16.37 3.40 -4.14
CA LEU A 29 17.24 2.26 -3.81
C LEU A 29 18.25 1.97 -4.94
N ALA A 30 17.81 1.99 -6.19
CA ALA A 30 18.65 1.76 -7.36
C ALA A 30 19.71 2.85 -7.52
N THR A 31 19.37 4.10 -7.21
CA THR A 31 20.31 5.22 -7.21
C THR A 31 21.38 5.03 -6.13
N THR A 32 20.97 4.64 -4.92
CA THR A 32 21.89 4.37 -3.81
C THR A 32 22.88 3.23 -4.15
N LEU A 33 22.40 2.19 -4.84
CA LEU A 33 23.21 1.03 -5.23
C LEU A 33 23.99 1.21 -6.53
N GLY A 34 23.72 2.26 -7.31
CA GLY A 34 24.31 2.49 -8.62
C GLY A 34 23.91 1.46 -9.68
N VAL A 35 22.66 0.96 -9.63
CA VAL A 35 22.11 -0.08 -10.51
C VAL A 35 20.87 0.38 -11.25
N LYS A 36 20.39 -0.41 -12.22
CA LYS A 36 19.14 -0.13 -12.95
C LYS A 36 17.92 -0.51 -12.13
N LEU A 37 16.84 0.27 -12.33
CA LEU A 37 15.49 -0.07 -11.92
C LEU A 37 14.74 -0.68 -13.09
N GLU A 38 14.22 -1.88 -12.92
CA GLU A 38 13.51 -2.62 -13.95
C GLU A 38 12.11 -3.00 -13.48
N ALA A 39 11.12 -2.73 -14.29
CA ALA A 39 9.74 -3.13 -14.04
C ALA A 39 9.44 -4.46 -14.74
N VAL A 40 8.65 -5.32 -14.10
CA VAL A 40 8.16 -6.58 -14.69
C VAL A 40 6.64 -6.54 -14.74
N VAL A 41 6.09 -6.62 -15.96
CA VAL A 41 4.66 -6.49 -16.23
C VAL A 41 4.16 -7.72 -16.97
N LEU A 42 3.19 -8.41 -16.38
CA LEU A 42 2.49 -9.55 -16.99
C LEU A 42 1.00 -9.21 -17.06
N GLY A 43 0.37 -9.33 -18.21
CA GLY A 43 -1.03 -8.96 -18.38
C GLY A 43 -1.50 -9.04 -19.82
N GLU A 44 -2.62 -8.38 -20.10
CA GLU A 44 -3.21 -8.25 -21.44
C GLU A 44 -3.47 -6.77 -21.74
N ASN A 45 -3.26 -6.36 -22.99
CA ASN A 45 -3.44 -4.98 -23.45
C ASN A 45 -2.51 -3.98 -22.73
N LEU A 46 -1.23 -4.29 -22.67
CA LEU A 46 -0.21 -3.55 -21.92
C LEU A 46 0.40 -2.37 -22.70
N ALA A 47 -0.08 -2.07 -23.90
CA ALA A 47 0.48 -1.02 -24.73
C ALA A 47 0.50 0.35 -24.03
N GLY A 48 1.67 0.98 -23.96
CA GLY A 48 1.85 2.32 -23.36
C GLY A 48 2.19 2.33 -21.86
N ILE A 49 2.09 1.19 -21.16
CA ILE A 49 2.43 1.13 -19.72
C ILE A 49 3.91 1.49 -19.47
N GLU A 50 4.78 1.19 -20.42
CA GLU A 50 6.21 1.53 -20.37
C GLU A 50 6.44 3.04 -20.25
N HIS A 51 5.61 3.84 -20.93
CA HIS A 51 5.71 5.30 -20.88
C HIS A 51 5.31 5.85 -19.50
N GLU A 52 4.35 5.24 -18.83
CA GLU A 52 4.01 5.59 -17.46
C GLU A 52 5.14 5.21 -16.51
N LEU A 53 5.62 3.97 -16.58
CA LEU A 53 6.67 3.46 -15.69
C LEU A 53 8.00 4.21 -15.87
N ALA A 54 8.32 4.65 -17.09
CA ALA A 54 9.48 5.48 -17.35
C ALA A 54 9.46 6.80 -16.58
N LYS A 55 8.28 7.44 -16.39
CA LYS A 55 8.13 8.65 -15.58
C LYS A 55 8.52 8.43 -14.12
N TYR A 56 8.36 7.21 -13.61
CA TYR A 56 8.76 6.80 -12.26
C TYR A 56 10.19 6.26 -12.20
N GLY A 57 10.94 6.34 -13.32
CA GLY A 57 12.35 6.02 -13.38
C GLY A 57 12.69 4.59 -13.81
N ALA A 58 11.78 3.85 -14.46
CA ALA A 58 12.10 2.57 -15.06
C ALA A 58 13.17 2.70 -16.15
N ASP A 59 14.30 2.06 -15.99
CA ASP A 59 15.34 1.97 -17.02
C ASP A 59 14.96 0.93 -18.07
N THR A 60 14.39 -0.19 -17.63
CA THR A 60 13.91 -1.31 -18.46
C THR A 60 12.53 -1.73 -18.01
N VAL A 61 11.67 -2.10 -18.95
CA VAL A 61 10.34 -2.68 -18.69
C VAL A 61 10.24 -4.03 -19.38
N TRP A 62 10.21 -5.10 -18.59
CA TRP A 62 10.00 -6.46 -19.04
C TRP A 62 8.51 -6.72 -19.22
N ILE A 63 8.06 -7.06 -20.42
CA ILE A 63 6.64 -7.21 -20.73
C ILE A 63 6.33 -8.60 -21.28
N ALA A 64 5.32 -9.25 -20.69
CA ALA A 64 4.61 -10.38 -21.29
C ALA A 64 3.14 -9.96 -21.48
N ASP A 65 2.81 -9.53 -22.69
CA ASP A 65 1.46 -9.13 -23.09
C ASP A 65 0.76 -10.32 -23.74
N ASP A 66 -0.07 -11.02 -22.98
CA ASP A 66 -0.83 -12.17 -23.43
C ASP A 66 -2.05 -12.40 -22.52
N LYS A 67 -3.18 -12.81 -23.14
CA LYS A 67 -4.43 -13.17 -22.45
C LYS A 67 -4.27 -14.26 -21.38
N VAL A 68 -3.19 -15.04 -21.43
CA VAL A 68 -2.88 -16.06 -20.42
C VAL A 68 -2.64 -15.45 -19.04
N PHE A 69 -2.30 -14.16 -18.96
CA PHE A 69 -2.03 -13.44 -17.70
C PHE A 69 -3.22 -12.61 -17.21
N ALA A 70 -4.32 -12.57 -17.95
CA ALA A 70 -5.54 -11.87 -17.55
C ALA A 70 -6.76 -12.81 -17.58
N PRO A 71 -7.59 -12.81 -16.52
CA PRO A 71 -7.34 -12.21 -15.21
C PRO A 71 -6.19 -12.92 -14.45
N PHE A 72 -5.67 -12.26 -13.40
CA PHE A 72 -4.54 -12.76 -12.62
C PHE A 72 -4.73 -14.20 -12.14
N ARG A 73 -3.69 -15.01 -12.31
CA ARG A 73 -3.59 -16.39 -11.79
C ARG A 73 -2.17 -16.60 -11.26
N THR A 74 -2.07 -17.06 -10.02
CA THR A 74 -0.78 -17.13 -9.31
C THR A 74 0.24 -18.03 -9.99
N LEU A 75 -0.16 -19.21 -10.50
CA LEU A 75 0.78 -20.19 -11.04
C LEU A 75 1.54 -19.68 -12.29
N PRO A 76 0.87 -19.24 -13.38
CA PRO A 76 1.60 -18.76 -14.54
C PRO A 76 2.44 -17.53 -14.26
N HIS A 77 1.97 -16.61 -13.40
CA HIS A 77 2.77 -15.45 -12.97
C HIS A 77 4.01 -15.89 -12.19
N THR A 78 3.89 -16.88 -11.29
CA THR A 78 5.03 -17.43 -10.53
C THR A 78 6.05 -18.07 -11.47
N ALA A 79 5.62 -18.87 -12.42
CA ALA A 79 6.52 -19.53 -13.36
C ALA A 79 7.35 -18.53 -14.17
N VAL A 80 6.71 -17.48 -14.71
CA VAL A 80 7.40 -16.43 -15.46
C VAL A 80 8.34 -15.63 -14.57
N MET A 81 7.86 -15.21 -13.41
CA MET A 81 8.67 -14.39 -12.49
C MET A 81 9.92 -15.13 -11.99
N CYS A 82 9.78 -16.41 -11.61
CA CYS A 82 10.91 -17.24 -11.21
C CYS A 82 11.90 -17.43 -12.35
N GLY A 83 11.42 -17.78 -13.55
CA GLY A 83 12.30 -17.98 -14.71
C GLY A 83 13.04 -16.70 -15.09
N LEU A 84 12.40 -15.54 -15.03
CA LEU A 84 13.04 -14.26 -15.30
C LEU A 84 14.07 -13.89 -14.20
N ILE A 85 13.75 -14.14 -12.92
CA ILE A 85 14.69 -13.93 -11.81
C ILE A 85 15.92 -14.83 -11.95
N GLU A 86 15.76 -16.09 -12.30
CA GLU A 86 16.87 -17.02 -12.51
C GLU A 86 17.76 -16.62 -13.69
N GLN A 87 17.17 -16.04 -14.73
CA GLN A 87 17.87 -15.57 -15.92
C GLN A 87 18.65 -14.25 -15.63
N GLU A 88 17.98 -13.25 -15.09
CA GLU A 88 18.51 -11.88 -14.94
C GLU A 88 19.21 -11.65 -13.58
N LYS A 89 18.93 -12.49 -12.59
CA LYS A 89 19.53 -12.49 -11.24
C LYS A 89 19.50 -11.12 -10.55
N PRO A 90 18.32 -10.49 -10.41
CA PRO A 90 18.21 -9.22 -9.68
C PRO A 90 18.66 -9.42 -8.23
N GLN A 91 19.19 -8.37 -7.61
CA GLN A 91 19.57 -8.44 -6.20
C GLN A 91 18.38 -8.15 -5.26
N ILE A 92 17.38 -7.39 -5.73
CA ILE A 92 16.17 -7.03 -4.97
C ILE A 92 14.97 -7.23 -5.88
N VAL A 93 13.88 -7.76 -5.31
CA VAL A 93 12.57 -7.83 -5.98
C VAL A 93 11.49 -7.32 -5.04
N LEU A 94 10.69 -6.36 -5.51
CA LEU A 94 9.65 -5.72 -4.74
C LEU A 94 8.27 -6.04 -5.31
N PHE A 95 7.31 -6.25 -4.41
CA PHE A 95 5.91 -6.54 -4.72
C PHE A 95 4.99 -5.64 -3.89
N GLY A 96 3.82 -5.27 -4.41
CA GLY A 96 2.75 -4.68 -3.61
C GLY A 96 2.15 -5.71 -2.64
N ALA A 97 1.78 -5.31 -1.43
CA ALA A 97 1.08 -6.16 -0.47
C ALA A 97 -0.45 -6.15 -0.69
N THR A 98 -0.88 -6.16 -1.94
CA THR A 98 -2.26 -6.35 -2.38
C THR A 98 -2.74 -7.78 -2.09
N CYS A 99 -4.02 -8.07 -2.30
CA CYS A 99 -4.53 -9.44 -2.21
C CYS A 99 -3.76 -10.39 -3.14
N ASN A 100 -3.50 -9.96 -4.40
CA ASN A 100 -2.74 -10.74 -5.37
C ASN A 100 -1.27 -10.87 -4.97
N GLY A 101 -0.63 -9.78 -4.55
CA GLY A 101 0.77 -9.78 -4.15
C GLY A 101 1.06 -10.63 -2.92
N ARG A 102 0.12 -10.70 -1.97
CA ARG A 102 0.21 -11.56 -0.77
C ARG A 102 0.07 -13.05 -1.08
N ASP A 103 -0.58 -13.44 -2.15
CA ASP A 103 -0.59 -14.82 -2.65
C ASP A 103 0.64 -15.10 -3.53
N PHE A 104 1.00 -14.17 -4.37
CA PHE A 104 2.03 -14.33 -5.40
C PHE A 104 3.46 -14.32 -4.84
N ALA A 105 3.85 -13.28 -4.09
CA ALA A 105 5.23 -13.09 -3.64
C ALA A 105 5.76 -14.25 -2.77
N PRO A 106 4.99 -14.86 -1.84
CA PRO A 106 5.44 -16.04 -1.09
C PRO A 106 5.71 -17.26 -1.97
N ARG A 107 4.96 -17.43 -3.07
CA ARG A 107 5.19 -18.54 -4.01
C ARG A 107 6.50 -18.37 -4.75
N VAL A 108 6.79 -17.14 -5.22
CA VAL A 108 8.09 -16.82 -5.84
C VAL A 108 9.22 -17.04 -4.84
N SER A 109 9.06 -16.57 -3.60
CA SER A 109 10.03 -16.76 -2.53
C SER A 109 10.32 -18.23 -2.25
N SER A 110 9.27 -19.03 -2.11
CA SER A 110 9.40 -20.48 -1.86
C SER A 110 10.06 -21.22 -3.02
N ALA A 111 9.70 -20.89 -4.26
CA ALA A 111 10.27 -21.54 -5.44
C ALA A 111 11.76 -21.24 -5.62
N LEU A 112 12.21 -20.05 -5.23
CA LEU A 112 13.59 -19.61 -5.34
C LEU A 112 14.43 -19.87 -4.07
N TYR A 113 13.84 -20.47 -3.03
CA TYR A 113 14.49 -20.66 -1.72
C TYR A 113 15.10 -19.37 -1.18
N SER A 114 14.48 -18.24 -1.38
CA SER A 114 14.96 -16.93 -0.95
C SER A 114 13.99 -16.28 0.02
N GLY A 115 14.50 -15.48 0.98
CA GLY A 115 13.68 -14.85 2.02
C GLY A 115 12.79 -13.75 1.48
N LEU A 116 11.58 -13.66 2.03
CA LEU A 116 10.60 -12.60 1.76
C LEU A 116 10.12 -11.99 3.07
N THR A 117 10.22 -10.68 3.22
CA THR A 117 9.58 -9.96 4.31
C THR A 117 8.24 -9.40 3.84
N ALA A 118 7.17 -9.79 4.53
CA ALA A 118 5.83 -9.38 4.17
C ALA A 118 5.43 -8.06 4.84
N ASP A 119 4.65 -7.24 4.10
CA ASP A 119 3.93 -6.08 4.62
C ASP A 119 4.85 -5.00 5.22
N CYS A 120 5.96 -4.72 4.52
CA CYS A 120 6.91 -3.69 4.90
C CYS A 120 6.29 -2.30 4.80
N THR A 121 6.73 -1.41 5.69
CA THR A 121 6.36 0.01 5.68
C THR A 121 7.52 0.93 5.31
N GLN A 122 8.76 0.41 5.37
CA GLN A 122 9.94 1.16 4.96
C GLN A 122 11.02 0.21 4.39
N LEU A 123 11.77 0.70 3.42
CA LEU A 123 12.90 0.01 2.79
C LEU A 123 14.10 0.95 2.73
N VAL A 124 15.28 0.48 3.15
CA VAL A 124 16.52 1.27 3.16
C VAL A 124 17.70 0.37 2.80
N ILE A 125 18.74 0.90 2.15
CA ILE A 125 20.01 0.20 1.95
C ILE A 125 20.92 0.50 3.13
N GLY A 126 21.60 -0.54 3.64
CA GLY A 126 22.53 -0.39 4.74
C GLY A 126 23.52 -1.55 4.85
N ASP A 127 24.56 -1.34 5.64
CA ASP A 127 25.59 -2.35 5.95
C ASP A 127 25.22 -3.06 7.26
N HIS A 128 25.40 -4.37 7.30
CA HIS A 128 25.07 -5.18 8.47
C HIS A 128 26.27 -6.00 8.92
N LYS A 129 26.53 -5.99 10.23
CA LYS A 129 27.50 -6.86 10.86
C LYS A 129 26.78 -7.91 11.71
N ASP A 130 26.92 -9.16 11.35
CA ASP A 130 26.37 -10.25 12.14
C ASP A 130 27.09 -10.36 13.49
N ALA A 131 26.33 -10.21 14.57
CA ALA A 131 26.89 -10.18 15.93
C ALA A 131 27.48 -11.53 16.38
N LYS A 132 27.05 -12.66 15.79
CA LYS A 132 27.52 -14.00 16.17
C LYS A 132 28.76 -14.41 15.39
N SER A 133 28.75 -14.23 14.08
CA SER A 133 29.87 -14.63 13.20
C SER A 133 30.92 -13.54 12.99
N GLY A 134 30.58 -12.27 13.33
CA GLY A 134 31.41 -11.11 13.03
C GLY A 134 31.49 -10.75 11.55
N ARG A 135 30.78 -11.46 10.68
CA ARG A 135 30.78 -11.23 9.23
C ARG A 135 30.11 -9.91 8.88
N GLU A 136 30.73 -9.15 8.02
CA GLU A 136 30.22 -7.89 7.51
C GLU A 136 29.58 -8.10 6.12
N TYR A 137 28.39 -7.55 5.96
CA TYR A 137 27.62 -7.56 4.72
C TYR A 137 27.37 -6.13 4.29
N LYS A 138 27.55 -5.84 3.02
CA LYS A 138 27.36 -4.49 2.46
C LYS A 138 26.15 -4.46 1.56
N ASP A 139 25.56 -3.27 1.47
CA ASP A 139 24.47 -2.97 0.53
C ASP A 139 23.27 -3.91 0.66
N LEU A 140 22.89 -4.26 1.90
CA LEU A 140 21.69 -5.06 2.17
C LEU A 140 20.42 -4.21 2.16
N LEU A 141 19.32 -4.82 1.72
CA LEU A 141 18.00 -4.26 1.88
C LEU A 141 17.52 -4.45 3.31
N TYR A 142 17.38 -3.36 4.06
CA TYR A 142 16.70 -3.33 5.35
C TYR A 142 15.20 -3.26 5.10
N GLN A 143 14.51 -4.31 5.55
CA GLN A 143 13.09 -4.53 5.34
C GLN A 143 12.40 -4.25 6.67
N ILE A 144 11.78 -3.08 6.79
CA ILE A 144 11.25 -2.56 8.05
C ILE A 144 9.73 -2.72 8.05
N ARG A 145 9.23 -3.34 9.10
CA ARG A 145 7.79 -3.55 9.27
C ARG A 145 7.34 -3.44 10.73
N PRO A 146 6.11 -3.01 10.98
CA PRO A 146 5.51 -3.13 12.30
C PRO A 146 5.29 -4.60 12.67
N ALA A 147 5.52 -4.91 13.93
CA ALA A 147 5.24 -6.22 14.52
C ALA A 147 4.41 -6.05 15.81
N PHE A 148 3.78 -7.12 16.27
CA PHE A 148 2.98 -7.15 17.51
C PHE A 148 1.97 -6.00 17.61
N GLY A 149 1.11 -5.85 16.61
CA GLY A 149 0.07 -4.82 16.59
C GLY A 149 0.59 -3.39 16.41
N GLY A 150 1.84 -3.22 15.94
CA GLY A 150 2.44 -1.90 15.70
C GLY A 150 3.29 -1.36 16.84
N ASN A 151 3.34 -2.06 17.99
CA ASN A 151 4.11 -1.60 19.16
C ASN A 151 5.63 -1.80 19.00
N ILE A 152 6.06 -2.62 18.05
CA ILE A 152 7.46 -2.91 17.78
C ILE A 152 7.71 -2.74 16.28
N ILE A 153 8.81 -2.10 15.95
CA ILE A 153 9.31 -2.02 14.57
C ILE A 153 10.44 -3.03 14.43
N ALA A 154 10.26 -4.00 13.53
CA ALA A 154 11.27 -5.00 13.20
C ALA A 154 12.02 -4.59 11.93
N THR A 155 13.34 -4.59 12.02
CA THR A 155 14.23 -4.49 10.85
C THR A 155 14.74 -5.88 10.49
N ILE A 156 14.39 -6.36 9.31
CA ILE A 156 14.74 -7.70 8.83
C ILE A 156 15.76 -7.56 7.71
N VAL A 157 16.78 -8.39 7.74
CA VAL A 157 17.83 -8.48 6.71
C VAL A 157 17.93 -9.91 6.19
N ASN A 158 18.25 -10.06 4.92
CA ASN A 158 18.45 -11.34 4.26
C ASN A 158 19.85 -11.37 3.61
N PRO A 159 20.90 -11.68 4.38
CA PRO A 159 22.26 -11.46 3.94
C PRO A 159 22.76 -12.49 2.92
N ASP A 160 22.32 -13.76 3.01
CA ASP A 160 22.94 -14.86 2.27
C ASP A 160 22.29 -15.17 0.93
N ASN A 161 20.96 -15.02 0.83
CA ASN A 161 20.21 -15.38 -0.36
C ASN A 161 19.84 -14.18 -1.24
N ARG A 162 19.70 -14.43 -2.52
CA ARG A 162 19.27 -13.45 -3.53
C ARG A 162 18.16 -14.06 -4.41
N PRO A 163 17.21 -13.22 -4.86
CA PRO A 163 17.04 -11.80 -4.54
C PRO A 163 16.57 -11.58 -3.09
N GLN A 164 16.85 -10.42 -2.53
CA GLN A 164 16.19 -9.96 -1.30
C GLN A 164 14.78 -9.50 -1.68
N MET A 165 13.74 -10.07 -1.06
CA MET A 165 12.37 -9.80 -1.47
C MET A 165 11.54 -9.17 -0.37
N ALA A 166 10.69 -8.23 -0.74
CA ALA A 166 9.72 -7.61 0.16
C ALA A 166 8.37 -7.42 -0.52
N THR A 167 7.27 -7.67 0.23
CA THR A 167 6.00 -7.03 -0.11
C THR A 167 5.85 -5.75 0.69
N VAL A 168 5.29 -4.72 0.08
CA VAL A 168 5.14 -3.40 0.69
C VAL A 168 3.68 -3.03 0.79
N ARG A 169 3.29 -2.57 1.97
CA ARG A 169 1.91 -2.13 2.26
C ARG A 169 1.52 -0.98 1.33
N GLU A 170 0.28 -0.99 0.88
CA GLU A 170 -0.27 0.10 0.08
C GLU A 170 -0.34 1.41 0.87
N GLY A 171 -0.09 2.52 0.20
CA GLY A 171 -0.24 3.85 0.77
C GLY A 171 0.84 4.26 1.78
N VAL A 172 1.89 3.45 2.02
CA VAL A 172 2.95 3.80 2.98
C VAL A 172 4.14 4.49 2.35
N MET A 173 4.33 4.36 1.04
CA MET A 173 5.41 5.03 0.32
C MET A 173 4.89 6.16 -0.54
N ARG A 174 5.75 7.13 -0.84
CA ARG A 174 5.37 8.24 -1.70
C ARG A 174 5.27 7.79 -3.15
N ARG A 175 4.32 8.36 -3.86
CA ARG A 175 4.18 8.23 -5.30
C ARG A 175 4.62 9.55 -5.94
N GLU A 176 5.82 9.59 -6.48
CA GLU A 176 6.43 10.80 -7.06
C GLU A 176 7.12 10.44 -8.38
N TYR A 177 7.02 11.31 -9.36
CA TYR A 177 7.81 11.15 -10.60
C TYR A 177 9.30 11.28 -10.32
N ALA A 178 10.10 10.48 -10.99
CA ALA A 178 11.54 10.58 -10.91
C ALA A 178 12.02 11.96 -11.41
N ALA A 179 13.02 12.53 -10.76
CA ALA A 179 13.62 13.81 -11.18
C ALA A 179 14.14 13.75 -12.63
N LYS A 180 14.55 12.56 -13.06
CA LYS A 180 14.89 12.23 -14.46
C LYS A 180 14.15 10.95 -14.83
N PRO A 181 13.28 10.98 -15.85
CA PRO A 181 12.64 9.77 -16.35
C PRO A 181 13.68 8.72 -16.74
N GLY A 182 13.33 7.45 -16.53
CA GLY A 182 14.13 6.33 -17.02
C GLY A 182 14.03 6.18 -18.54
N ALA A 183 14.86 5.32 -19.11
CA ALA A 183 14.84 5.05 -20.54
C ALA A 183 13.57 4.32 -21.00
N GLY A 184 12.94 3.56 -20.10
CA GLY A 184 11.74 2.77 -20.41
C GLY A 184 11.97 1.74 -21.51
N GLU A 185 13.20 1.22 -21.63
CA GLU A 185 13.55 0.22 -22.65
C GLU A 185 12.66 -1.03 -22.53
N VAL A 186 11.85 -1.31 -23.54
CA VAL A 186 10.96 -2.46 -23.52
C VAL A 186 11.71 -3.74 -23.90
N LYS A 187 11.63 -4.74 -23.02
CA LYS A 187 12.10 -6.10 -23.29
C LYS A 187 10.94 -7.10 -23.23
N LYS A 188 10.71 -7.81 -24.31
CA LYS A 188 9.67 -8.82 -24.36
C LYS A 188 10.11 -10.09 -23.64
N ILE A 189 9.28 -10.58 -22.71
CA ILE A 189 9.50 -11.83 -22.01
C ILE A 189 8.99 -12.99 -22.91
N GLN A 190 9.86 -13.95 -23.18
CA GLN A 190 9.47 -15.19 -23.88
C GLN A 190 8.86 -16.17 -22.86
N TRP A 191 7.69 -15.81 -22.34
CA TRP A 191 7.05 -16.47 -21.21
C TRP A 191 6.77 -17.97 -21.44
N GLN A 192 6.57 -18.40 -22.70
CA GLN A 192 6.34 -19.79 -23.06
C GLN A 192 7.49 -20.73 -22.67
N LYS A 193 8.69 -20.18 -22.45
CA LYS A 193 9.84 -20.96 -21.97
C LYS A 193 9.72 -21.35 -20.50
N PHE A 194 8.95 -20.61 -19.73
CA PHE A 194 8.84 -20.74 -18.28
C PHE A 194 7.56 -21.44 -17.84
N VAL A 195 6.45 -21.23 -18.58
CA VAL A 195 5.13 -21.74 -18.21
C VAL A 195 4.93 -23.15 -18.76
N LYS A 196 4.51 -24.07 -17.90
CA LYS A 196 4.18 -25.47 -18.23
C LYS A 196 2.66 -25.65 -18.19
N ASP A 197 2.16 -26.73 -18.79
CA ASP A 197 0.72 -27.04 -18.77
C ASP A 197 0.13 -27.11 -17.37
N ALA A 198 0.90 -27.59 -16.40
CA ALA A 198 0.49 -27.63 -14.98
C ALA A 198 0.24 -26.24 -14.39
N ASP A 199 0.94 -25.23 -14.85
CA ASP A 199 0.76 -23.84 -14.38
C ASP A 199 -0.54 -23.22 -14.92
N LEU A 200 -1.13 -23.82 -15.96
CA LEU A 200 -2.37 -23.39 -16.59
C LEU A 200 -3.60 -24.22 -16.18
N ALA A 201 -3.42 -25.14 -15.21
CA ALA A 201 -4.48 -26.07 -14.79
C ALA A 201 -5.72 -25.38 -14.20
N VAL A 202 -5.55 -24.20 -13.60
CA VAL A 202 -6.65 -23.41 -13.01
C VAL A 202 -7.23 -22.47 -14.06
N LYS A 203 -8.56 -22.50 -14.23
CA LYS A 203 -9.31 -21.57 -15.07
C LYS A 203 -10.26 -20.74 -14.22
N ILE A 204 -10.29 -19.44 -14.44
CA ILE A 204 -11.29 -18.55 -13.85
C ILE A 204 -12.55 -18.69 -14.71
N ILE A 205 -13.65 -19.13 -14.10
CA ILE A 205 -14.93 -19.33 -14.77
C ILE A 205 -15.73 -18.04 -14.77
N ASP A 206 -15.72 -17.33 -13.65
CA ASP A 206 -16.42 -16.07 -13.44
C ASP A 206 -15.70 -15.19 -12.45
N ARG A 207 -15.89 -13.88 -12.54
CA ARG A 207 -15.34 -12.87 -11.65
C ARG A 207 -16.42 -11.83 -11.33
N GLU A 208 -16.93 -11.89 -10.13
CA GLU A 208 -17.85 -10.89 -9.62
C GLU A 208 -17.07 -9.75 -8.97
N ILE A 209 -17.21 -8.55 -9.53
CA ILE A 209 -16.58 -7.34 -8.99
C ILE A 209 -17.65 -6.54 -8.25
N ALA A 210 -17.54 -6.44 -6.94
CA ALA A 210 -18.39 -5.54 -6.16
C ALA A 210 -18.02 -4.10 -6.51
N GLU A 211 -18.98 -3.34 -7.03
CA GLU A 211 -18.80 -1.90 -7.22
C GLU A 211 -18.73 -1.20 -5.86
N SER A 212 -17.52 -0.86 -5.42
CA SER A 212 -17.36 0.05 -4.30
C SER A 212 -17.59 1.49 -4.80
N LYS A 213 -18.73 2.06 -4.42
CA LYS A 213 -19.03 3.49 -4.68
C LYS A 213 -18.30 4.44 -3.74
N ILE A 214 -17.51 3.91 -2.81
CA ILE A 214 -16.87 4.64 -1.71
C ILE A 214 -15.36 4.60 -1.93
N ASP A 215 -14.78 5.73 -2.26
CA ASP A 215 -13.33 5.90 -2.33
C ASP A 215 -12.86 6.89 -1.27
N ILE A 216 -12.57 6.39 -0.06
CA ILE A 216 -12.01 7.21 1.02
C ILE A 216 -10.49 7.40 0.88
N LYS A 217 -9.82 6.61 0.04
CA LYS A 217 -8.36 6.63 -0.10
C LYS A 217 -7.86 7.91 -0.76
N GLY A 218 -8.58 8.38 -1.77
CA GLY A 218 -8.27 9.62 -2.50
C GLY A 218 -8.87 10.89 -1.92
N ALA A 219 -9.61 10.80 -0.81
CA ALA A 219 -10.34 11.92 -0.25
C ALA A 219 -9.41 13.00 0.32
N GLY A 220 -9.65 14.26 -0.07
CA GLY A 220 -8.92 15.42 0.47
C GLY A 220 -9.31 15.79 1.90
N VAL A 221 -10.53 15.50 2.31
CA VAL A 221 -11.08 15.71 3.66
C VAL A 221 -11.82 14.46 4.09
N ILE A 222 -11.58 13.99 5.32
CA ILE A 222 -12.29 12.84 5.90
C ILE A 222 -12.87 13.24 7.25
N VAL A 223 -14.16 12.94 7.45
CA VAL A 223 -14.80 12.96 8.76
C VAL A 223 -15.01 11.52 9.21
N ALA A 224 -14.37 11.12 10.31
CA ALA A 224 -14.41 9.74 10.77
C ALA A 224 -15.12 9.62 12.13
N GLY A 225 -16.02 8.64 12.21
CA GLY A 225 -16.75 8.33 13.43
C GLY A 225 -16.18 7.09 14.14
N GLY A 226 -16.09 7.17 15.47
CA GLY A 226 -15.71 6.05 16.33
C GLY A 226 -16.92 5.43 17.03
N TYR A 227 -16.64 4.39 17.85
CA TYR A 227 -17.65 3.79 18.72
C TYR A 227 -18.22 4.78 19.74
N GLY A 228 -17.47 5.85 20.07
CA GLY A 228 -17.90 6.94 20.94
C GLY A 228 -19.07 7.78 20.39
N MET A 229 -19.50 7.55 19.13
CA MET A 229 -20.75 8.10 18.61
C MET A 229 -21.98 7.50 19.32
N GLY A 230 -21.84 6.32 19.94
CA GLY A 230 -22.84 5.69 20.80
C GLY A 230 -23.91 4.89 20.06
N SER A 231 -24.40 5.34 18.92
CA SER A 231 -25.39 4.62 18.11
C SER A 231 -25.24 4.91 16.61
N LYS A 232 -25.93 4.13 15.80
CA LYS A 232 -25.99 4.32 14.35
C LYS A 232 -26.66 5.65 13.98
N GLU A 233 -27.73 6.01 14.71
CA GLU A 233 -28.47 7.26 14.51
C GLU A 233 -27.59 8.48 14.81
N ASN A 234 -26.76 8.41 15.87
CA ASN A 234 -25.80 9.49 16.16
C ASN A 234 -24.68 9.54 15.12
N PHE A 235 -24.34 8.40 14.51
CA PHE A 235 -23.33 8.35 13.44
C PHE A 235 -23.78 9.13 12.19
N ASP A 236 -25.07 9.36 11.99
CA ASP A 236 -25.58 10.21 10.91
C ASP A 236 -25.06 11.64 10.99
N LEU A 237 -24.70 12.14 12.17
CA LEU A 237 -24.04 13.45 12.33
C LEU A 237 -22.65 13.50 11.62
N VAL A 238 -21.96 12.36 11.53
CA VAL A 238 -20.69 12.26 10.79
C VAL A 238 -20.95 12.44 9.29
N PHE A 239 -22.00 11.79 8.77
CA PHE A 239 -22.43 11.96 7.37
C PHE A 239 -22.87 13.40 7.09
N GLU A 240 -23.63 14.03 7.99
CA GLU A 240 -24.06 15.41 7.82
C GLU A 240 -22.89 16.39 7.82
N LEU A 241 -21.92 16.20 8.72
CA LEU A 241 -20.72 17.05 8.75
C LEU A 241 -19.85 16.83 7.49
N ALA A 242 -19.72 15.59 7.04
CA ALA A 242 -18.98 15.27 5.83
C ALA A 242 -19.61 15.91 4.59
N ASP A 243 -20.94 15.83 4.45
CA ASP A 243 -21.67 16.44 3.34
C ASP A 243 -21.46 17.96 3.29
N VAL A 244 -21.57 18.62 4.43
CA VAL A 244 -21.38 20.08 4.54
C VAL A 244 -19.96 20.52 4.19
N LEU A 245 -18.96 19.68 4.48
CA LEU A 245 -17.54 19.94 4.19
C LEU A 245 -17.10 19.46 2.81
N GLY A 246 -17.95 18.76 2.06
CA GLY A 246 -17.56 18.06 0.84
C GLY A 246 -16.50 16.98 1.11
N ALA A 247 -16.65 16.28 2.23
CA ALA A 247 -15.72 15.28 2.73
C ALA A 247 -16.24 13.85 2.54
N GLU A 248 -15.34 12.86 2.55
CA GLU A 248 -15.71 11.46 2.67
C GLU A 248 -15.86 11.04 4.14
N VAL A 249 -16.68 10.01 4.36
CA VAL A 249 -16.91 9.47 5.71
C VAL A 249 -16.01 8.26 5.95
N GLY A 250 -15.20 8.34 7.02
CA GLY A 250 -14.45 7.24 7.57
C GLY A 250 -15.08 6.66 8.85
N ALA A 251 -14.63 5.48 9.25
CA ALA A 251 -15.09 4.85 10.49
C ALA A 251 -13.95 4.09 11.19
N SER A 252 -14.00 4.02 12.52
CA SER A 252 -13.13 3.08 13.23
C SER A 252 -13.66 1.64 13.09
N ARG A 253 -12.78 0.65 13.27
CA ARG A 253 -13.18 -0.76 13.25
C ARG A 253 -14.32 -1.05 14.23
N ALA A 254 -14.26 -0.52 15.45
CA ALA A 254 -15.30 -0.74 16.44
C ALA A 254 -16.67 -0.17 16.02
N ALA A 255 -16.69 0.95 15.28
CA ALA A 255 -17.94 1.50 14.72
C ALA A 255 -18.48 0.63 13.58
N VAL A 256 -17.62 0.09 12.73
CA VAL A 256 -17.98 -0.86 11.67
C VAL A 256 -18.51 -2.17 12.26
N ASP A 257 -17.79 -2.75 13.23
CA ASP A 257 -18.20 -3.99 13.91
C ASP A 257 -19.56 -3.81 14.64
N ALA A 258 -19.87 -2.59 15.12
CA ALA A 258 -21.16 -2.23 15.69
C ALA A 258 -22.27 -1.93 14.64
N GLY A 259 -21.94 -1.95 13.36
CA GLY A 259 -22.90 -1.70 12.26
C GLY A 259 -23.25 -0.23 12.05
N PHE A 260 -22.43 0.73 12.55
CA PHE A 260 -22.66 2.17 12.34
C PHE A 260 -22.31 2.60 10.92
N ALA A 261 -21.32 1.95 10.30
CA ALA A 261 -20.86 2.25 8.94
C ALA A 261 -20.43 0.98 8.21
N ASP A 262 -20.38 1.03 6.87
CA ASP A 262 -19.93 -0.05 6.03
C ASP A 262 -18.43 -0.31 6.18
N HIS A 263 -18.01 -1.56 5.99
CA HIS A 263 -16.60 -1.99 6.06
C HIS A 263 -15.69 -1.22 5.07
N ALA A 264 -16.21 -0.80 3.92
CA ALA A 264 -15.49 0.00 2.93
C ALA A 264 -15.03 1.37 3.48
N ARG A 265 -15.64 1.84 4.59
CA ARG A 265 -15.28 3.09 5.28
C ARG A 265 -14.30 2.89 6.43
N GLN A 266 -13.88 1.65 6.70
CA GLN A 266 -12.99 1.37 7.82
C GLN A 266 -11.59 1.95 7.59
N VAL A 267 -11.14 2.83 8.49
CA VAL A 267 -9.79 3.39 8.53
C VAL A 267 -8.96 2.68 9.59
N GLY A 268 -7.74 2.27 9.23
CA GLY A 268 -6.82 1.62 10.17
C GLY A 268 -5.96 0.54 9.52
N GLN A 269 -5.16 -0.16 10.31
CA GLN A 269 -4.25 -1.22 9.84
C GLN A 269 -4.94 -2.36 9.08
N THR A 270 -6.19 -2.66 9.44
CA THR A 270 -7.00 -3.72 8.82
C THR A 270 -8.06 -3.17 7.87
N GLY A 271 -8.06 -1.87 7.64
CA GLY A 271 -8.95 -1.17 6.73
C GLY A 271 -8.17 -0.40 5.66
N VAL A 272 -8.70 0.75 5.26
CA VAL A 272 -8.08 1.63 4.29
C VAL A 272 -7.08 2.57 4.99
N MET A 273 -5.91 2.75 4.38
CA MET A 273 -4.96 3.79 4.78
C MET A 273 -5.25 5.07 4.00
N VAL A 274 -5.38 6.19 4.71
CA VAL A 274 -5.78 7.47 4.16
C VAL A 274 -4.77 8.57 4.46
N ARG A 275 -4.67 9.56 3.58
CA ARG A 275 -3.76 10.72 3.72
C ARG A 275 -4.47 12.01 3.32
N PRO A 276 -5.57 12.36 3.98
CA PRO A 276 -6.30 13.58 3.66
C PRO A 276 -5.51 14.82 4.09
N LYS A 277 -5.87 15.96 3.53
CA LYS A 277 -5.42 17.27 4.02
C LYS A 277 -5.98 17.59 5.39
N LEU A 278 -7.21 17.08 5.68
CA LEU A 278 -7.88 17.25 6.96
C LEU A 278 -8.58 15.95 7.37
N TYR A 279 -8.29 15.48 8.56
CA TYR A 279 -8.95 14.34 9.20
C TYR A 279 -9.66 14.80 10.48
N ILE A 280 -10.97 14.63 10.55
CA ILE A 280 -11.77 14.96 11.74
C ILE A 280 -12.18 13.65 12.42
N ALA A 281 -11.66 13.40 13.62
CA ALA A 281 -11.91 12.19 14.40
C ALA A 281 -12.99 12.45 15.46
N CYS A 282 -14.20 11.90 15.27
CA CYS A 282 -15.36 12.08 16.14
C CYS A 282 -15.58 10.84 17.00
N GLY A 283 -15.41 10.95 18.33
CA GLY A 283 -15.62 9.83 19.25
C GLY A 283 -14.69 8.64 19.01
N ILE A 284 -13.47 8.89 18.57
CA ILE A 284 -12.42 7.87 18.31
C ILE A 284 -11.42 7.89 19.46
N SER A 285 -11.09 6.73 20.02
CA SER A 285 -10.12 6.63 21.13
C SER A 285 -8.67 6.89 20.69
N GLY A 286 -8.30 6.58 19.45
CA GLY A 286 -6.95 6.77 18.94
C GLY A 286 -5.98 5.63 19.25
N GLN A 287 -6.49 4.39 19.30
CA GLN A 287 -5.63 3.21 19.36
C GLN A 287 -4.75 3.12 18.11
N ILE A 288 -3.53 2.59 18.28
CA ILE A 288 -2.52 2.54 17.21
C ILE A 288 -3.00 1.85 15.94
N GLN A 289 -3.92 0.88 16.06
CA GLN A 289 -4.50 0.19 14.92
C GLN A 289 -5.33 1.12 14.02
N HIS A 290 -5.94 2.16 14.61
CA HIS A 290 -6.68 3.17 13.86
C HIS A 290 -5.73 4.27 13.37
N THR A 291 -4.89 4.80 14.27
CA THR A 291 -4.02 5.94 13.95
C THR A 291 -3.00 5.61 12.86
N ALA A 292 -2.49 4.38 12.81
CA ALA A 292 -1.64 3.93 11.71
C ALA A 292 -2.30 3.99 10.32
N GLY A 293 -3.64 4.05 10.25
CA GLY A 293 -4.37 4.23 8.99
C GLY A 293 -4.55 5.69 8.58
N MET A 294 -4.26 6.66 9.47
CA MET A 294 -4.50 8.08 9.24
C MET A 294 -3.32 9.00 9.63
N ASP A 295 -2.20 8.45 10.09
CA ASP A 295 -1.01 9.19 10.53
C ASP A 295 -0.35 10.02 9.42
N GLY A 296 -0.64 9.72 8.15
CA GLY A 296 -0.25 10.51 6.99
C GLY A 296 -1.12 11.74 6.72
N SER A 297 -2.14 12.04 7.56
CA SER A 297 -3.00 13.22 7.42
C SER A 297 -2.20 14.51 7.65
N ALA A 298 -2.47 15.56 6.84
CA ALA A 298 -1.74 16.82 6.99
C ALA A 298 -2.20 17.64 8.21
N MET A 299 -3.47 17.48 8.62
CA MET A 299 -4.06 18.09 9.80
C MET A 299 -5.07 17.15 10.42
N VAL A 300 -5.07 17.06 11.74
CA VAL A 300 -5.98 16.21 12.53
C VAL A 300 -6.75 17.06 13.55
N ILE A 301 -8.07 16.94 13.52
CA ILE A 301 -8.95 17.50 14.56
C ILE A 301 -9.58 16.33 15.31
N SER A 302 -9.51 16.30 16.63
CA SER A 302 -10.21 15.32 17.46
C SER A 302 -11.36 15.93 18.23
N ILE A 303 -12.46 15.21 18.35
CA ILE A 303 -13.62 15.55 19.18
C ILE A 303 -13.85 14.35 20.10
N ASN A 304 -13.62 14.51 21.39
CA ASN A 304 -13.74 13.43 22.37
C ASN A 304 -14.20 13.98 23.74
N THR A 305 -14.99 13.21 24.45
CA THR A 305 -15.38 13.55 25.83
C THR A 305 -14.25 13.29 26.83
N ASP A 306 -13.34 12.37 26.51
CA ASP A 306 -12.16 12.07 27.32
C ASP A 306 -10.99 12.99 26.91
N PRO A 307 -10.54 13.92 27.77
CA PRO A 307 -9.40 14.79 27.47
C PRO A 307 -8.07 14.02 27.35
N GLU A 308 -7.97 12.83 27.95
CA GLU A 308 -6.76 11.99 27.93
C GLU A 308 -6.80 10.95 26.80
N ALA A 309 -7.81 10.98 25.92
CA ALA A 309 -7.88 10.06 24.80
C ALA A 309 -6.60 10.09 23.96
N PRO A 310 -6.00 8.94 23.60
CA PRO A 310 -4.76 8.89 22.83
C PRO A 310 -4.81 9.67 21.50
N ILE A 311 -5.98 9.79 20.88
CA ILE A 311 -6.18 10.57 19.64
C ILE A 311 -5.80 12.04 19.84
N ASN A 312 -6.03 12.60 21.02
CA ASN A 312 -5.74 14.01 21.33
C ASN A 312 -4.24 14.31 21.30
N LYS A 313 -3.38 13.28 21.51
CA LYS A 313 -1.93 13.44 21.49
C LYS A 313 -1.35 13.62 20.09
N ILE A 314 -2.08 13.18 19.08
CA ILE A 314 -1.66 13.29 17.67
C ILE A 314 -2.49 14.33 16.91
N ALA A 315 -3.52 14.89 17.54
CA ALA A 315 -4.36 15.92 16.95
C ALA A 315 -3.67 17.29 17.00
N ASP A 316 -3.75 18.05 15.90
CA ASP A 316 -3.35 19.46 15.88
C ASP A 316 -4.34 20.32 16.68
N TYR A 317 -5.62 19.92 16.70
CA TYR A 317 -6.67 20.55 17.48
C TYR A 317 -7.50 19.49 18.20
N ALA A 318 -7.50 19.52 19.53
CA ALA A 318 -8.31 18.65 20.37
C ALA A 318 -9.49 19.42 20.98
N ILE A 319 -10.70 18.97 20.71
CA ILE A 319 -11.94 19.54 21.24
C ILE A 319 -12.47 18.56 22.30
N THR A 320 -12.43 18.95 23.57
CA THR A 320 -13.06 18.17 24.64
C THR A 320 -14.54 18.51 24.69
N GLY A 321 -15.41 17.56 24.34
CA GLY A 321 -16.86 17.76 24.30
C GLY A 321 -17.61 16.57 23.74
N ASP A 322 -18.93 16.58 23.93
CA ASP A 322 -19.83 15.59 23.36
C ASP A 322 -20.00 15.82 21.85
N VAL A 323 -19.81 14.78 21.06
CA VAL A 323 -19.98 14.81 19.60
C VAL A 323 -21.38 15.29 19.20
N ASN A 324 -22.41 14.92 19.97
CA ASN A 324 -23.79 15.33 19.75
C ASN A 324 -24.05 16.84 19.98
N GLU A 325 -23.15 17.52 20.68
CA GLU A 325 -23.22 18.97 20.86
C GLU A 325 -22.26 19.72 19.93
N VAL A 326 -21.06 19.17 19.74
CA VAL A 326 -19.99 19.84 18.99
C VAL A 326 -20.29 19.81 17.49
N ILE A 327 -20.65 18.64 16.94
CA ILE A 327 -20.86 18.49 15.50
C ILE A 327 -21.97 19.40 14.98
N PRO A 328 -23.17 19.48 15.59
CA PRO A 328 -24.22 20.39 15.13
C PRO A 328 -23.80 21.87 15.17
N LYS A 329 -23.00 22.27 16.18
CA LYS A 329 -22.45 23.63 16.24
C LYS A 329 -21.47 23.91 15.10
N MET A 330 -20.59 22.95 14.77
CA MET A 330 -19.68 23.05 13.63
C MET A 330 -20.44 23.19 12.31
N ILE A 331 -21.42 22.34 12.07
CA ILE A 331 -22.29 22.38 10.87
C ILE A 331 -22.97 23.74 10.74
N LYS A 332 -23.58 24.22 11.83
CA LYS A 332 -24.25 25.51 11.86
C LYS A 332 -23.30 26.67 11.54
N TYR A 333 -22.15 26.67 12.19
CA TYR A 333 -21.13 27.73 12.01
C TYR A 333 -20.62 27.75 10.56
N TYR A 334 -20.30 26.57 10.00
CA TYR A 334 -19.81 26.46 8.62
C TYR A 334 -20.85 26.96 7.62
N LYS A 335 -22.13 26.53 7.74
CA LYS A 335 -23.23 26.99 6.87
C LYS A 335 -23.49 28.51 6.93
N GLN A 336 -23.14 29.13 8.06
CA GLN A 336 -23.32 30.60 8.23
C GLN A 336 -22.15 31.40 7.66
N ASN A 337 -20.94 30.82 7.59
CA ASN A 337 -19.70 31.55 7.29
C ASN A 337 -19.02 31.08 5.99
N SER A 338 -19.38 29.92 5.42
CA SER A 338 -18.91 29.51 4.10
C SER A 338 -19.78 30.20 3.03
N LYS A 339 -19.21 31.21 2.39
CA LYS A 339 -19.76 31.86 1.18
C LYS A 339 -19.09 31.33 -0.06
#